data_95fd3aebd9525474423fb48d2246511f
#
_entry.id   95fd3aebd9525474423fb48d2246511f
#
_cell.length_a   1.000
_cell.length_b   1.000
_cell.length_c   1.000
_cell.angle_alpha   90.00
_cell.angle_beta   90.00
_cell.angle_gamma   90.00
#
_symmetry.space_group_name_H-M   'P 1'
#
loop_
_entity.id
_entity.type
_entity.pdbx_description
1 polymer ?
#
loop_
_entity_poly.entity_id
_entity_poly.type
_entity_poly.pdbx_seq_one_letter_code
_entity_poly.pdbx_strand_id
1 'polypeptide(L)'
;MSTSEPGGRAPWRTVVVDDQALLVSAFEMLLSAQPDVEVAGTAADGAAALALLRSQAHGGAPADVVLMDIRMPVMDGVAAIRAMRGEEALRRTPVLVLTTFDDDELVLAALRAGANGFLLKDASPRVLLEAVRTVARGGAWLDPAVTGTVLSHLGAAEGRAAPGAAAGPGPDREPDPPAPGAPDDGRRRTSGLFEPLTGRERDVLSLVCEGLPNAEIGGRLHLAESTVKTHVKALLAKTGRRNRVELIVHAFRHGLVDYRR
;
A
#
# COMPACT_ATOMS: atom_id res chain seq x y z
N MET A 1 23.35 -36.64 -14.88
CA MET A 1 22.72 -35.84 -15.96
C MET A 1 21.63 -35.01 -15.31
N SER A 2 21.97 -33.79 -14.92
CA SER A 2 21.01 -32.84 -14.30
C SER A 2 20.18 -32.20 -15.40
N THR A 3 18.91 -32.53 -15.40
CA THR A 3 17.93 -31.82 -16.26
C THR A 3 17.61 -30.48 -15.60
N SER A 4 18.29 -29.42 -16.04
CA SER A 4 17.86 -28.04 -15.76
C SER A 4 16.56 -27.79 -16.49
N GLU A 5 15.45 -27.67 -15.77
CA GLU A 5 14.21 -27.14 -16.33
C GLU A 5 14.42 -25.67 -16.70
N PRO A 6 14.09 -25.23 -17.92
CA PRO A 6 14.22 -23.85 -18.32
C PRO A 6 12.97 -23.06 -17.91
N GLY A 7 13.10 -22.07 -17.04
CA GLY A 7 12.11 -21.01 -16.91
C GLY A 7 11.57 -20.68 -15.52
N GLY A 8 12.17 -21.18 -14.45
CA GLY A 8 11.80 -20.78 -13.08
C GLY A 8 12.28 -19.36 -12.79
N ARG A 9 11.36 -18.43 -12.45
CA ARG A 9 11.73 -17.14 -11.85
C ARG A 9 12.58 -17.40 -10.60
N ALA A 10 13.61 -16.59 -10.35
CA ALA A 10 14.35 -16.62 -9.09
C ALA A 10 13.38 -16.42 -7.90
N PRO A 11 13.63 -17.10 -6.77
CA PRO A 11 12.78 -16.98 -5.59
C PRO A 11 12.71 -15.52 -5.09
N TRP A 12 11.59 -15.15 -4.50
CA TRP A 12 11.41 -13.83 -3.90
C TRP A 12 12.29 -13.68 -2.66
N ARG A 13 13.21 -12.75 -2.70
CA ARG A 13 14.12 -12.44 -1.60
C ARG A 13 13.40 -11.65 -0.52
N THR A 14 13.10 -12.30 0.59
CA THR A 14 12.32 -11.75 1.70
C THR A 14 13.24 -11.48 2.89
N VAL A 15 13.15 -10.31 3.48
CA VAL A 15 13.78 -9.97 4.75
C VAL A 15 12.72 -9.95 5.84
N VAL A 16 12.98 -10.59 6.98
CA VAL A 16 12.07 -10.64 8.13
C VAL A 16 12.62 -9.78 9.26
N VAL A 17 11.82 -8.84 9.74
CA VAL A 17 12.22 -7.88 10.78
C VAL A 17 11.21 -7.90 11.92
N ASP A 18 11.61 -8.44 13.07
CA ASP A 18 10.79 -8.55 14.27
C ASP A 18 11.71 -8.78 15.48
N ASP A 19 11.43 -8.17 16.63
CA ASP A 19 12.23 -8.35 17.85
C ASP A 19 11.93 -9.67 18.58
N GLN A 20 10.87 -10.36 18.21
CA GLN A 20 10.47 -11.64 18.78
C GLN A 20 11.15 -12.80 18.04
N ALA A 21 12.27 -13.27 18.55
CA ALA A 21 13.09 -14.34 17.91
C ALA A 21 12.28 -15.60 17.57
N LEU A 22 11.29 -15.98 18.38
CA LEU A 22 10.44 -17.14 18.12
C LEU A 22 9.57 -16.93 16.87
N LEU A 23 9.02 -15.74 16.71
CA LEU A 23 8.19 -15.39 15.56
C LEU A 23 9.04 -15.31 14.28
N VAL A 24 10.24 -14.71 14.35
CA VAL A 24 11.20 -14.72 13.25
C VAL A 24 11.50 -16.14 12.80
N SER A 25 11.85 -17.05 13.73
CA SER A 25 12.13 -18.46 13.41
C SER A 25 10.93 -19.18 12.79
N ALA A 26 9.71 -18.88 13.24
CA ALA A 26 8.49 -19.45 12.66
C ALA A 26 8.27 -18.96 11.21
N PHE A 27 8.47 -17.67 10.95
CA PHE A 27 8.38 -17.12 9.59
C PHE A 27 9.50 -17.64 8.69
N GLU A 28 10.75 -17.75 9.18
CA GLU A 28 11.85 -18.35 8.42
C GLU A 28 11.53 -19.78 8.00
N MET A 29 11.04 -20.60 8.92
CA MET A 29 10.68 -21.99 8.63
C MET A 29 9.55 -22.06 7.59
N LEU A 30 8.52 -21.24 7.74
CA LEU A 30 7.37 -21.21 6.84
C LEU A 30 7.73 -20.74 5.43
N LEU A 31 8.50 -19.67 5.33
CA LEU A 31 8.91 -19.07 4.05
C LEU A 31 9.93 -19.97 3.32
N SER A 32 10.92 -20.49 4.04
CA SER A 32 11.95 -21.38 3.47
C SER A 32 11.40 -22.73 2.99
N ALA A 33 10.23 -23.13 3.46
CA ALA A 33 9.53 -24.32 2.95
C ALA A 33 8.93 -24.11 1.55
N GLN A 34 8.92 -22.86 1.03
CA GLN A 34 8.36 -22.53 -0.28
C GLN A 34 9.46 -22.46 -1.34
N PRO A 35 9.30 -23.11 -2.50
CA PRO A 35 10.33 -23.13 -3.55
C PRO A 35 10.51 -21.75 -4.24
N ASP A 36 9.53 -20.87 -4.12
CA ASP A 36 9.48 -19.55 -4.76
C ASP A 36 9.79 -18.38 -3.81
N VAL A 37 10.22 -18.66 -2.56
CA VAL A 37 10.58 -17.66 -1.56
C VAL A 37 11.93 -18.01 -0.92
N GLU A 38 12.82 -17.03 -0.80
CA GLU A 38 14.10 -17.11 -0.09
C GLU A 38 14.09 -16.14 1.08
N VAL A 39 14.42 -16.59 2.28
CA VAL A 39 14.71 -15.68 3.40
C VAL A 39 16.13 -15.17 3.25
N ALA A 40 16.26 -13.95 2.75
CA ALA A 40 17.54 -13.31 2.46
C ALA A 40 18.23 -12.73 3.71
N GLY A 41 17.54 -12.74 4.85
CA GLY A 41 18.09 -12.33 6.15
C GLY A 41 17.01 -11.90 7.12
N THR A 42 17.43 -11.71 8.37
CA THR A 42 16.57 -11.30 9.48
C THR A 42 17.21 -10.16 10.27
N ALA A 43 16.38 -9.36 10.95
CA ALA A 43 16.83 -8.31 11.86
C ALA A 43 15.87 -8.19 13.04
N ALA A 44 16.38 -7.75 14.19
CA ALA A 44 15.61 -7.64 15.42
C ALA A 44 15.10 -6.18 15.67
N ASP A 45 15.47 -5.24 14.83
CA ASP A 45 15.04 -3.84 14.90
C ASP A 45 15.21 -3.12 13.57
N GLY A 46 14.65 -1.92 13.46
CA GLY A 46 14.70 -1.12 12.24
C GLY A 46 16.11 -0.68 11.84
N ALA A 47 17.03 -0.43 12.79
CA ALA A 47 18.39 0.00 12.50
C ALA A 47 19.21 -1.16 11.90
N ALA A 48 19.10 -2.35 12.49
CA ALA A 48 19.70 -3.58 11.96
C ALA A 48 19.12 -3.93 10.57
N ALA A 49 17.80 -3.77 10.38
CA ALA A 49 17.14 -3.96 9.10
C ALA A 49 17.70 -3.02 8.01
N LEU A 50 17.86 -1.73 8.29
CA LEU A 50 18.44 -0.77 7.35
C LEU A 50 19.87 -1.13 6.97
N ALA A 51 20.70 -1.51 7.95
CA ALA A 51 22.09 -1.92 7.70
C ALA A 51 22.13 -3.14 6.76
N LEU A 52 21.31 -4.16 7.04
CA LEU A 52 21.18 -5.37 6.21
C LEU A 52 20.73 -5.03 4.77
N LEU A 53 19.64 -4.26 4.63
CA LEU A 53 19.08 -3.90 3.33
C LEU A 53 20.04 -3.06 2.48
N ARG A 54 20.78 -2.14 3.10
CA ARG A 54 21.85 -1.37 2.43
C ARG A 54 22.95 -2.28 1.91
N SER A 55 23.42 -3.22 2.74
CA SER A 55 24.43 -4.20 2.35
C SER A 55 23.98 -5.04 1.16
N GLN A 56 22.74 -5.53 1.19
CA GLN A 56 22.16 -6.31 0.08
C GLN A 56 22.03 -5.49 -1.21
N ALA A 57 21.58 -4.25 -1.12
CA ALA A 57 21.44 -3.36 -2.27
C ALA A 57 22.81 -3.06 -2.91
N HIS A 58 23.84 -2.80 -2.11
CA HIS A 58 25.21 -2.57 -2.60
C HIS A 58 25.84 -3.85 -3.17
N GLY A 59 25.52 -5.02 -2.60
CA GLY A 59 25.95 -6.32 -3.10
C GLY A 59 25.25 -6.80 -4.38
N GLY A 60 24.34 -6.02 -4.93
CA GLY A 60 23.61 -6.36 -6.17
C GLY A 60 22.50 -7.40 -6.00
N ALA A 61 22.15 -7.74 -4.75
CA ALA A 61 21.10 -8.70 -4.43
C ALA A 61 20.06 -8.10 -3.46
N PRO A 62 19.30 -7.07 -3.89
CA PRO A 62 18.33 -6.39 -3.04
C PRO A 62 17.18 -7.31 -2.62
N ALA A 63 16.52 -6.98 -1.51
CA ALA A 63 15.29 -7.65 -1.10
C ALA A 63 14.13 -7.26 -2.04
N ASP A 64 13.29 -8.24 -2.38
CA ASP A 64 12.05 -8.04 -3.13
C ASP A 64 10.89 -7.60 -2.22
N VAL A 65 10.92 -8.00 -0.96
CA VAL A 65 9.93 -7.63 0.06
C VAL A 65 10.52 -7.69 1.46
N VAL A 66 10.07 -6.78 2.32
CA VAL A 66 10.41 -6.78 3.75
C VAL A 66 9.13 -7.04 4.55
N LEU A 67 9.16 -8.08 5.39
CA LEU A 67 8.19 -8.26 6.48
C LEU A 67 8.68 -7.43 7.66
N MET A 68 7.92 -6.44 8.11
CA MET A 68 8.35 -5.46 9.09
C MET A 68 7.38 -5.38 10.25
N ASP A 69 7.83 -5.75 11.44
CA ASP A 69 7.08 -5.39 12.65
C ASP A 69 7.08 -3.87 12.89
N ILE A 70 6.03 -3.38 13.52
CA ILE A 70 5.93 -1.97 13.87
C ILE A 70 6.65 -1.69 15.20
N ARG A 71 6.41 -2.54 16.21
CA ARG A 71 6.90 -2.30 17.57
C ARG A 71 8.20 -3.04 17.84
N MET A 72 9.31 -2.34 17.70
CA MET A 72 10.64 -2.88 17.95
C MET A 72 11.48 -1.90 18.78
N PRO A 73 12.45 -2.39 19.57
CA PRO A 73 13.40 -1.54 20.30
C PRO A 73 14.33 -0.81 19.32
N VAL A 74 15.09 0.15 19.82
CA VAL A 74 16.12 0.94 19.10
C VAL A 74 15.51 1.78 17.98
N MET A 75 14.92 1.16 16.96
CA MET A 75 14.22 1.83 15.85
C MET A 75 12.96 1.05 15.51
N ASP A 76 11.81 1.71 15.62
CA ASP A 76 10.54 1.12 15.26
C ASP A 76 10.36 0.98 13.73
N GLY A 77 9.38 0.15 13.33
CA GLY A 77 9.13 -0.12 11.91
C GLY A 77 8.70 1.11 11.12
N VAL A 78 7.98 2.05 11.73
CA VAL A 78 7.54 3.29 11.06
C VAL A 78 8.74 4.17 10.74
N ALA A 79 9.68 4.33 11.69
CA ALA A 79 10.91 5.06 11.48
C ALA A 79 11.79 4.38 10.41
N ALA A 80 11.90 3.05 10.45
CA ALA A 80 12.64 2.28 9.45
C ALA A 80 12.05 2.47 8.04
N ILE A 81 10.72 2.38 7.87
CA ILE A 81 10.05 2.61 6.59
C ILE A 81 10.33 4.04 6.08
N ARG A 82 10.23 5.06 6.95
CA ARG A 82 10.55 6.45 6.55
C ARG A 82 11.98 6.57 6.05
N ALA A 83 12.94 5.97 6.76
CA ALA A 83 14.35 5.98 6.37
C ALA A 83 14.53 5.29 5.00
N MET A 84 13.94 4.09 4.79
CA MET A 84 13.97 3.41 3.50
C MET A 84 13.43 4.28 2.36
N ARG A 85 12.34 5.02 2.57
CA ARG A 85 11.75 5.90 1.53
C ARG A 85 12.62 7.12 1.22
N GLY A 86 13.44 7.55 2.16
CA GLY A 86 14.43 8.62 1.97
C GLY A 86 15.69 8.20 1.19
N GLU A 87 15.97 6.91 1.07
CA GLU A 87 17.17 6.38 0.41
C GLU A 87 16.90 5.88 -1.00
N GLU A 88 17.66 6.35 -1.99
CA GLU A 88 17.51 5.99 -3.41
C GLU A 88 17.54 4.47 -3.63
N ALA A 89 18.45 3.77 -2.96
CA ALA A 89 18.64 2.33 -3.10
C ALA A 89 17.49 1.50 -2.51
N LEU A 90 16.79 2.02 -1.48
CA LEU A 90 15.78 1.30 -0.71
C LEU A 90 14.35 1.78 -0.95
N ARG A 91 14.17 2.98 -1.49
CA ARG A 91 12.85 3.63 -1.60
C ARG A 91 11.79 2.84 -2.35
N ARG A 92 12.20 1.90 -3.21
CA ARG A 92 11.31 1.06 -4.02
C ARG A 92 11.08 -0.32 -3.42
N THR A 93 11.83 -0.71 -2.39
CA THR A 93 11.67 -2.02 -1.74
C THR A 93 10.31 -2.09 -1.06
N PRO A 94 9.45 -3.04 -1.45
CA PRO A 94 8.13 -3.20 -0.87
C PRO A 94 8.22 -3.60 0.61
N VAL A 95 7.31 -3.05 1.43
CA VAL A 95 7.21 -3.37 2.86
C VAL A 95 5.80 -3.85 3.18
N LEU A 96 5.70 -5.09 3.67
CA LEU A 96 4.51 -5.67 4.27
C LEU A 96 4.64 -5.55 5.79
N VAL A 97 3.82 -4.72 6.38
CA VAL A 97 3.82 -4.48 7.83
C VAL A 97 3.12 -5.62 8.54
N LEU A 98 3.75 -6.15 9.59
CA LEU A 98 3.15 -7.09 10.54
C LEU A 98 2.62 -6.31 11.75
N THR A 99 1.37 -6.52 12.12
CA THR A 99 0.75 -5.77 13.23
C THR A 99 -0.13 -6.68 14.08
N THR A 100 -0.39 -6.24 15.32
CA THR A 100 -1.46 -6.78 16.17
C THR A 100 -2.69 -5.86 16.09
N PHE A 101 -3.88 -6.33 16.47
CA PHE A 101 -5.16 -5.60 16.33
C PHE A 101 -5.23 -4.24 17.05
N ASP A 102 -4.34 -3.95 18.00
CA ASP A 102 -4.51 -2.86 18.96
C ASP A 102 -3.80 -1.55 18.61
N ASP A 103 -3.32 -1.38 17.35
CA ASP A 103 -2.40 -0.31 16.99
C ASP A 103 -2.87 0.58 15.83
N ASP A 104 -4.10 1.04 15.87
CA ASP A 104 -4.70 1.87 14.80
C ASP A 104 -3.83 3.08 14.40
N GLU A 105 -3.28 3.80 15.38
CA GLU A 105 -2.44 4.97 15.13
C GLU A 105 -1.12 4.60 14.43
N LEU A 106 -0.54 3.45 14.81
CA LEU A 106 0.71 2.96 14.20
C LEU A 106 0.48 2.44 12.78
N VAL A 107 -0.66 1.79 12.53
CA VAL A 107 -1.05 1.39 11.15
C VAL A 107 -1.13 2.62 10.25
N LEU A 108 -1.77 3.70 10.70
CA LEU A 108 -1.85 4.95 9.95
C LEU A 108 -0.49 5.61 9.76
N ALA A 109 0.36 5.59 10.79
CA ALA A 109 1.71 6.12 10.71
C ALA A 109 2.57 5.35 9.70
N ALA A 110 2.47 4.01 9.69
CA ALA A 110 3.18 3.15 8.73
C ALA A 110 2.66 3.34 7.29
N LEU A 111 1.34 3.53 7.12
CA LEU A 111 0.75 3.87 5.84
C LEU A 111 1.33 5.18 5.29
N ARG A 112 1.33 6.24 6.12
CA ARG A 112 1.90 7.54 5.75
C ARG A 112 3.41 7.48 5.51
N ALA A 113 4.11 6.57 6.19
CA ALA A 113 5.52 6.30 5.97
C ALA A 113 5.79 5.61 4.63
N GLY A 114 4.79 4.97 4.02
CA GLY A 114 4.91 4.35 2.70
C GLY A 114 4.91 2.82 2.72
N ALA A 115 4.27 2.18 3.69
CA ALA A 115 4.01 0.74 3.68
C ALA A 115 3.21 0.34 2.42
N ASN A 116 3.47 -0.87 1.92
CA ASN A 116 2.80 -1.43 0.74
C ASN A 116 1.70 -2.42 1.09
N GLY A 117 1.67 -2.88 2.34
CA GLY A 117 0.63 -3.77 2.83
C GLY A 117 0.64 -3.88 4.35
N PHE A 118 -0.43 -4.46 4.87
CA PHE A 118 -0.63 -4.74 6.29
C PHE A 118 -1.19 -6.14 6.46
N LEU A 119 -0.64 -6.88 7.38
CA LEU A 119 -1.04 -8.23 7.74
C LEU A 119 -1.01 -8.38 9.26
N LEU A 120 -1.99 -9.09 9.80
CA LEU A 120 -1.98 -9.45 11.22
C LEU A 120 -0.94 -10.52 11.50
N LYS A 121 -0.28 -10.43 12.67
CA LYS A 121 0.74 -11.41 13.10
C LYS A 121 0.15 -12.82 13.33
N ASP A 122 -1.14 -12.91 13.60
CA ASP A 122 -1.88 -14.16 13.77
C ASP A 122 -2.50 -14.71 12.46
N ALA A 123 -2.22 -14.07 11.33
CA ALA A 123 -2.68 -14.53 10.03
C ALA A 123 -2.23 -15.98 9.76
N SER A 124 -3.09 -16.75 9.09
CA SER A 124 -2.75 -18.12 8.74
C SER A 124 -1.53 -18.18 7.80
N PRO A 125 -0.74 -19.28 7.83
CA PRO A 125 0.40 -19.46 6.93
C PRO A 125 0.10 -19.23 5.46
N ARG A 126 -1.07 -19.65 5.00
CA ARG A 126 -1.50 -19.45 3.61
C ARG A 126 -1.67 -17.97 3.28
N VAL A 127 -2.30 -17.21 4.18
CA VAL A 127 -2.56 -15.77 3.99
C VAL A 127 -1.23 -15.00 4.00
N LEU A 128 -0.29 -15.33 4.89
CA LEU A 128 1.05 -14.74 4.90
C LEU A 128 1.78 -14.95 3.56
N LEU A 129 1.80 -16.17 3.06
CA LEU A 129 2.47 -16.49 1.79
C LEU A 129 1.83 -15.76 0.60
N GLU A 130 0.51 -15.66 0.57
CA GLU A 130 -0.20 -14.91 -0.46
C GLU A 130 0.09 -13.41 -0.40
N ALA A 131 0.11 -12.83 0.81
CA ALA A 131 0.46 -11.43 1.05
C ALA A 131 1.90 -11.10 0.61
N VAL A 132 2.86 -11.95 0.99
CA VAL A 132 4.27 -11.81 0.58
C VAL A 132 4.39 -11.81 -0.94
N ARG A 133 3.81 -12.80 -1.62
CA ARG A 133 3.84 -12.89 -3.09
C ARG A 133 3.18 -11.70 -3.76
N THR A 134 2.06 -11.25 -3.25
CA THR A 134 1.32 -10.09 -3.79
C THR A 134 2.14 -8.82 -3.68
N VAL A 135 2.70 -8.55 -2.50
CA VAL A 135 3.48 -7.34 -2.24
C VAL A 135 4.81 -7.37 -3.00
N ALA A 136 5.51 -8.52 -3.06
CA ALA A 136 6.73 -8.70 -3.83
C ALA A 136 6.54 -8.45 -5.34
N ARG A 137 5.35 -8.76 -5.88
CA ARG A 137 4.97 -8.45 -7.28
C ARG A 137 4.56 -6.99 -7.49
N GLY A 138 4.64 -6.14 -6.47
CA GLY A 138 4.23 -4.73 -6.52
C GLY A 138 2.73 -4.51 -6.39
N GLY A 139 1.98 -5.50 -5.90
CA GLY A 139 0.60 -5.37 -5.45
C GLY A 139 0.50 -4.66 -4.10
N ALA A 140 -0.71 -4.57 -3.56
CA ALA A 140 -0.98 -4.12 -2.21
C ALA A 140 -1.74 -5.21 -1.46
N TRP A 141 -1.49 -5.31 -0.16
CA TRP A 141 -2.22 -6.24 0.71
C TRP A 141 -2.78 -5.48 1.91
N LEU A 142 -4.09 -5.57 2.10
CA LEU A 142 -4.75 -5.04 3.29
C LEU A 142 -5.54 -6.17 3.93
N ASP A 143 -5.16 -6.51 5.16
CA ASP A 143 -5.95 -7.43 5.95
C ASP A 143 -7.35 -6.84 6.16
N PRO A 144 -8.44 -7.62 6.02
CA PRO A 144 -9.80 -7.13 6.23
C PRO A 144 -10.02 -6.45 7.58
N ALA A 145 -9.35 -6.94 8.62
CA ALA A 145 -9.43 -6.37 9.96
C ALA A 145 -8.80 -4.97 10.05
N VAL A 146 -7.71 -4.74 9.32
CA VAL A 146 -7.02 -3.44 9.27
C VAL A 146 -7.74 -2.46 8.34
N THR A 147 -8.47 -2.98 7.34
CA THR A 147 -9.14 -2.15 6.33
C THR A 147 -10.15 -1.19 6.96
N GLY A 148 -10.96 -1.65 7.93
CA GLY A 148 -11.93 -0.82 8.63
C GLY A 148 -11.29 0.38 9.34
N THR A 149 -10.22 0.13 10.07
CA THR A 149 -9.43 1.14 10.78
C THR A 149 -8.82 2.16 9.81
N VAL A 150 -8.21 1.70 8.74
CA VAL A 150 -7.62 2.58 7.72
C VAL A 150 -8.69 3.46 7.08
N LEU A 151 -9.87 2.92 6.76
CA LEU A 151 -10.98 3.68 6.18
C LEU A 151 -11.56 4.72 7.14
N SER A 152 -11.77 4.39 8.43
CA SER A 152 -12.37 5.29 9.42
C SER A 152 -11.47 6.49 9.74
N HIS A 153 -10.18 6.27 9.91
CA HIS A 153 -9.23 7.31 10.34
C HIS A 153 -8.78 8.25 9.21
N LEU A 154 -8.69 7.77 7.98
CA LEU A 154 -8.44 8.65 6.84
C LEU A 154 -9.63 9.59 6.59
N GLY A 155 -10.86 9.21 7.04
CA GLY A 155 -12.05 10.06 7.05
C GLY A 155 -11.94 11.29 7.96
N ALA A 156 -11.36 11.12 9.12
CA ALA A 156 -11.27 12.17 10.14
C ALA A 156 -10.18 13.22 9.86
N ALA A 157 -9.14 12.89 9.08
CA ALA A 157 -7.99 13.78 8.86
C ALA A 157 -8.27 14.90 7.85
N GLU A 158 -9.20 14.72 6.91
CA GLU A 158 -9.52 15.74 5.90
C GLU A 158 -10.58 16.74 6.37
N GLY A 159 -11.35 16.44 7.42
CA GLY A 159 -12.31 17.36 8.05
C GLY A 159 -11.67 18.44 8.94
N ARG A 160 -10.34 18.41 9.14
CA ARG A 160 -9.65 19.28 10.10
C ARG A 160 -8.75 20.35 9.49
N ALA A 161 -8.80 20.55 8.18
CA ALA A 161 -8.05 21.62 7.49
C ALA A 161 -8.98 22.74 7.04
N ALA A 162 -9.50 23.53 7.98
CA ALA A 162 -9.76 24.95 7.85
C ALA A 162 -10.05 25.58 9.22
N PRO A 163 -9.10 26.27 9.87
CA PRO A 163 -9.42 27.24 10.88
C PRO A 163 -9.43 28.62 10.22
N GLY A 164 -10.58 29.29 10.30
CA GLY A 164 -10.58 30.73 10.41
C GLY A 164 -10.92 31.53 9.17
N ALA A 165 -12.18 31.92 9.07
CA ALA A 165 -12.53 33.31 8.82
C ALA A 165 -13.88 33.57 9.51
N ALA A 166 -13.79 34.14 10.70
CA ALA A 166 -14.92 34.78 11.33
C ALA A 166 -15.31 36.03 10.51
N ALA A 167 -16.53 36.04 9.96
CA ALA A 167 -17.20 37.27 9.56
C ALA A 167 -18.63 37.15 10.04
N GLY A 168 -19.04 38.16 10.81
CA GLY A 168 -20.29 38.28 11.52
C GLY A 168 -21.54 38.38 10.63
N PRO A 169 -22.72 38.36 11.26
CA PRO A 169 -24.00 38.25 10.58
C PRO A 169 -24.44 39.61 10.01
N GLY A 170 -24.75 39.63 8.72
CA GLY A 170 -25.49 40.74 8.07
C GLY A 170 -26.85 40.22 7.61
N PRO A 171 -27.88 41.06 7.67
CA PRO A 171 -29.26 40.64 7.63
C PRO A 171 -29.86 40.48 6.22
N ASP A 172 -30.88 39.64 6.13
CA ASP A 172 -31.99 39.58 5.18
C ASP A 172 -31.72 39.60 3.67
N ARG A 173 -31.79 38.38 3.09
CA ARG A 173 -32.24 38.22 1.71
C ARG A 173 -33.08 36.95 1.57
N GLU A 174 -34.36 37.16 1.20
CA GLU A 174 -35.28 36.07 0.84
C GLU A 174 -34.77 35.26 -0.35
N PRO A 175 -35.05 33.95 -0.41
CA PRO A 175 -34.66 33.10 -1.54
C PRO A 175 -35.69 33.25 -2.70
N ASP A 176 -35.19 33.56 -3.89
CA ASP A 176 -35.95 33.48 -5.15
C ASP A 176 -36.27 32.02 -5.51
N PRO A 177 -37.42 31.73 -6.13
CA PRO A 177 -37.85 30.41 -6.52
C PRO A 177 -37.04 29.88 -7.71
N PRO A 178 -36.83 28.52 -7.80
CA PRO A 178 -36.03 27.93 -8.86
C PRO A 178 -36.73 27.95 -10.21
N ALA A 179 -36.01 28.36 -11.26
CA ALA A 179 -36.41 28.23 -12.65
C ALA A 179 -36.43 26.77 -13.12
N PRO A 180 -37.42 26.36 -13.94
CA PRO A 180 -37.52 24.98 -14.44
C PRO A 180 -36.67 24.78 -15.69
N GLY A 181 -35.91 23.66 -15.71
CA GLY A 181 -35.42 23.02 -16.95
C GLY A 181 -33.95 23.18 -17.26
N ALA A 182 -33.10 22.39 -16.60
CA ALA A 182 -31.83 21.97 -17.18
C ALA A 182 -31.71 20.46 -17.03
N PRO A 183 -31.24 19.73 -18.07
CA PRO A 183 -31.10 18.29 -17.98
C PRO A 183 -30.06 17.92 -16.93
N ASP A 184 -30.38 16.92 -16.13
CA ASP A 184 -29.51 16.28 -15.15
C ASP A 184 -28.31 15.64 -15.87
N ASP A 185 -27.25 16.44 -16.08
CA ASP A 185 -25.98 15.97 -16.56
C ASP A 185 -25.27 15.34 -15.37
N GLY A 186 -25.34 14.00 -15.31
CA GLY A 186 -24.80 13.13 -14.24
C GLY A 186 -23.32 13.31 -13.94
N ARG A 187 -22.88 14.53 -13.66
CA ARG A 187 -21.58 14.86 -13.07
C ARG A 187 -21.62 14.49 -11.59
N ARG A 188 -21.45 13.19 -11.30
CA ARG A 188 -20.99 12.78 -9.97
C ARG A 188 -19.76 13.63 -9.63
N ARG A 189 -19.90 14.46 -8.60
CA ARG A 189 -18.84 15.32 -8.07
C ARG A 189 -17.64 14.44 -7.75
N THR A 190 -16.59 14.52 -8.56
CA THR A 190 -15.27 13.92 -8.31
C THR A 190 -14.52 14.77 -7.28
N SER A 191 -15.10 14.89 -6.07
CA SER A 191 -14.44 15.56 -4.96
C SER A 191 -13.25 14.70 -4.52
N GLY A 192 -12.04 15.23 -4.64
CA GLY A 192 -10.81 14.57 -4.21
C GLY A 192 -9.79 14.30 -5.32
N LEU A 193 -10.06 14.72 -6.55
CA LEU A 193 -9.09 14.64 -7.66
C LEU A 193 -8.61 16.04 -8.04
N PHE A 194 -7.32 16.18 -8.30
CA PHE A 194 -6.76 17.41 -8.89
C PHE A 194 -7.14 17.55 -10.38
N GLU A 195 -7.31 16.39 -11.06
CA GLU A 195 -7.74 16.29 -12.45
C GLU A 195 -8.68 15.10 -12.65
N PRO A 196 -9.63 15.13 -13.61
CA PRO A 196 -10.51 14.01 -13.88
C PRO A 196 -9.74 12.80 -14.41
N LEU A 197 -10.17 11.61 -14.01
CA LEU A 197 -9.59 10.36 -14.50
C LEU A 197 -10.06 10.08 -15.93
N THR A 198 -9.14 9.67 -16.78
CA THR A 198 -9.46 9.11 -18.10
C THR A 198 -10.18 7.76 -17.96
N GLY A 199 -10.85 7.29 -19.01
CA GLY A 199 -11.46 5.95 -19.02
C GLY A 199 -10.45 4.86 -18.65
N ARG A 200 -9.25 4.93 -19.22
CA ARG A 200 -8.19 3.95 -18.99
C ARG A 200 -7.64 3.98 -17.56
N GLU A 201 -7.51 5.16 -16.97
CA GLU A 201 -7.13 5.31 -15.58
C GLU A 201 -8.18 4.73 -14.62
N ARG A 202 -9.47 4.84 -14.94
CA ARG A 202 -10.55 4.21 -14.18
C ARG A 202 -10.49 2.68 -14.24
N ASP A 203 -10.25 2.10 -15.43
CA ASP A 203 -10.08 0.66 -15.59
C ASP A 203 -8.89 0.15 -14.74
N VAL A 204 -7.76 0.85 -14.80
CA VAL A 204 -6.57 0.51 -14.01
C VAL A 204 -6.86 0.67 -12.52
N LEU A 205 -7.53 1.76 -12.10
CA LEU A 205 -7.87 2.02 -10.69
C LEU A 205 -8.77 0.93 -10.12
N SER A 206 -9.76 0.46 -10.87
CA SER A 206 -10.64 -0.63 -10.45
C SER A 206 -9.83 -1.89 -10.09
N LEU A 207 -8.92 -2.30 -10.99
CA LEU A 207 -8.08 -3.48 -10.77
C LEU A 207 -7.00 -3.25 -9.68
N VAL A 208 -6.54 -2.02 -9.50
CA VAL A 208 -5.71 -1.64 -8.35
C VAL A 208 -6.45 -1.83 -7.05
N CYS A 209 -7.74 -1.49 -6.99
CA CYS A 209 -8.59 -1.65 -5.82
C CYS A 209 -8.93 -3.12 -5.53
N GLU A 210 -8.85 -4.01 -6.53
CA GLU A 210 -8.88 -5.47 -6.33
C GLU A 210 -7.57 -6.03 -5.75
N GLY A 211 -6.55 -5.20 -5.53
CA GLY A 211 -5.24 -5.62 -4.99
C GLY A 211 -4.28 -6.21 -6.04
N LEU A 212 -4.67 -6.30 -7.31
CA LEU A 212 -3.91 -7.00 -8.35
C LEU A 212 -2.55 -6.37 -8.65
N PRO A 213 -1.46 -7.13 -8.76
CA PRO A 213 -0.17 -6.62 -9.20
C PRO A 213 -0.21 -6.11 -10.65
N ASN A 214 0.74 -5.22 -10.99
CA ASN A 214 0.74 -4.54 -12.30
C ASN A 214 0.82 -5.50 -13.50
N ALA A 215 1.52 -6.62 -13.36
CA ALA A 215 1.59 -7.65 -14.40
C ALA A 215 0.22 -8.29 -14.70
N GLU A 216 -0.57 -8.59 -13.64
CA GLU A 216 -1.91 -9.16 -13.77
C GLU A 216 -2.90 -8.13 -14.34
N ILE A 217 -2.79 -6.86 -13.92
CA ILE A 217 -3.57 -5.76 -14.51
C ILE A 217 -3.25 -5.65 -16.01
N GLY A 218 -1.96 -5.73 -16.36
CA GLY A 218 -1.53 -5.75 -17.76
C GLY A 218 -2.15 -6.88 -18.56
N GLY A 219 -2.16 -8.10 -18.02
CA GLY A 219 -2.80 -9.25 -18.64
C GLY A 219 -4.32 -9.05 -18.85
N ARG A 220 -5.04 -8.54 -17.84
CA ARG A 220 -6.50 -8.30 -17.95
C ARG A 220 -6.86 -7.17 -18.92
N LEU A 221 -6.01 -6.17 -19.02
CA LEU A 221 -6.26 -4.98 -19.84
C LEU A 221 -5.55 -5.00 -21.20
N HIS A 222 -4.82 -6.07 -21.52
CA HIS A 222 -3.99 -6.20 -22.73
C HIS A 222 -2.97 -5.04 -22.86
N LEU A 223 -2.28 -4.72 -21.75
CA LEU A 223 -1.24 -3.71 -21.65
C LEU A 223 0.11 -4.30 -21.23
N ALA A 224 1.20 -3.67 -21.65
CA ALA A 224 2.50 -3.94 -21.07
C ALA A 224 2.53 -3.52 -19.58
N GLU A 225 3.23 -4.24 -18.73
CA GLU A 225 3.39 -3.91 -17.30
C GLU A 225 3.95 -2.50 -17.09
N SER A 226 4.87 -2.06 -17.94
CA SER A 226 5.43 -0.70 -17.93
C SER A 226 4.37 0.38 -18.15
N THR A 227 3.38 0.10 -19.01
CA THR A 227 2.24 1.00 -19.27
C THR A 227 1.33 1.07 -18.04
N VAL A 228 1.06 -0.06 -17.39
CA VAL A 228 0.30 -0.08 -16.13
C VAL A 228 1.02 0.73 -15.05
N LYS A 229 2.34 0.58 -14.88
CA LYS A 229 3.16 1.40 -13.96
C LYS A 229 3.01 2.89 -14.22
N THR A 230 2.95 3.29 -15.48
CA THR A 230 2.75 4.69 -15.88
C THR A 230 1.36 5.19 -15.47
N HIS A 231 0.30 4.40 -15.70
CA HIS A 231 -1.06 4.75 -15.26
C HIS A 231 -1.18 4.83 -13.74
N VAL A 232 -0.59 3.90 -12.99
CA VAL A 232 -0.57 3.94 -11.52
C VAL A 232 0.15 5.20 -11.02
N LYS A 233 1.28 5.58 -11.64
CA LYS A 233 1.99 6.81 -11.30
C LYS A 233 1.14 8.06 -11.57
N ALA A 234 0.41 8.09 -12.69
CA ALA A 234 -0.51 9.18 -13.02
C ALA A 234 -1.68 9.26 -12.02
N LEU A 235 -2.24 8.11 -11.63
CA LEU A 235 -3.30 8.03 -10.60
C LEU A 235 -2.82 8.58 -9.26
N LEU A 236 -1.63 8.20 -8.81
CA LEU A 236 -1.02 8.71 -7.57
C LEU A 236 -0.85 10.24 -7.63
N ALA A 237 -0.38 10.77 -8.77
CA ALA A 237 -0.21 12.21 -8.97
C ALA A 237 -1.57 12.94 -8.95
N LYS A 238 -2.57 12.45 -9.70
CA LYS A 238 -3.91 13.05 -9.79
C LYS A 238 -4.70 13.01 -8.48
N THR A 239 -4.42 12.02 -7.63
CA THR A 239 -5.08 11.87 -6.32
C THR A 239 -4.27 12.48 -5.18
N GLY A 240 -3.01 12.90 -5.43
CA GLY A 240 -2.10 13.41 -4.40
C GLY A 240 -1.69 12.33 -3.40
N ARG A 241 -1.75 11.05 -3.78
CA ARG A 241 -1.41 9.93 -2.89
C ARG A 241 0.03 9.47 -3.11
N ARG A 242 0.67 8.97 -2.05
CA ARG A 242 2.11 8.64 -2.04
C ARG A 242 2.39 7.21 -2.43
N ASN A 243 1.45 6.31 -2.14
CA ASN A 243 1.59 4.88 -2.38
C ASN A 243 0.25 4.25 -2.81
N ARG A 244 0.34 2.97 -3.21
CA ARG A 244 -0.78 2.22 -3.75
C ARG A 244 -1.89 1.98 -2.73
N VAL A 245 -1.54 1.79 -1.44
CA VAL A 245 -2.53 1.58 -0.37
C VAL A 245 -3.33 2.86 -0.15
N GLU A 246 -2.68 4.02 -0.07
CA GLU A 246 -3.36 5.31 0.01
C GLU A 246 -4.27 5.57 -1.20
N LEU A 247 -3.85 5.14 -2.40
CA LEU A 247 -4.66 5.25 -3.62
C LEU A 247 -5.94 4.40 -3.52
N ILE A 248 -5.82 3.16 -3.07
CA ILE A 248 -6.96 2.25 -2.87
C ILE A 248 -7.95 2.87 -1.88
N VAL A 249 -7.46 3.28 -0.71
CA VAL A 249 -8.29 3.90 0.33
C VAL A 249 -8.97 5.17 -0.19
N HIS A 250 -8.24 6.03 -0.90
CA HIS A 250 -8.79 7.23 -1.51
C HIS A 250 -9.91 6.91 -2.50
N ALA A 251 -9.71 5.91 -3.36
CA ALA A 251 -10.71 5.50 -4.34
C ALA A 251 -12.03 5.05 -3.70
N PHE A 252 -11.97 4.23 -2.65
CA PHE A 252 -13.16 3.78 -1.92
C PHE A 252 -13.88 4.94 -1.21
N ARG A 253 -13.14 5.84 -0.55
CA ARG A 253 -13.71 6.97 0.18
C ARG A 253 -14.46 7.95 -0.71
N HIS A 254 -13.94 8.22 -1.89
CA HIS A 254 -14.54 9.19 -2.81
C HIS A 254 -15.46 8.54 -3.85
N GLY A 255 -15.78 7.24 -3.68
CA GLY A 255 -16.68 6.53 -4.59
C GLY A 255 -16.18 6.49 -6.03
N LEU A 256 -14.83 6.49 -6.22
CA LEU A 256 -14.22 6.39 -7.55
C LEU A 256 -14.32 4.96 -8.12
N VAL A 257 -14.53 3.99 -7.23
CA VAL A 257 -14.72 2.57 -7.55
C VAL A 257 -15.84 2.03 -6.65
N ASP A 258 -16.80 1.30 -7.23
CA ASP A 258 -17.87 0.64 -6.48
C ASP A 258 -17.32 -0.63 -5.79
N TYR A 259 -17.59 -0.78 -4.49
CA TYR A 259 -17.32 -2.01 -3.75
C TYR A 259 -18.37 -3.05 -4.18
N ARG A 260 -18.09 -3.81 -5.24
CA ARG A 260 -18.84 -5.03 -5.52
C ARG A 260 -18.16 -6.18 -4.82
N ARG A 261 -18.91 -6.78 -3.88
CA ARG A 261 -18.57 -8.06 -3.26
C ARG A 261 -18.58 -9.18 -4.30
#